data_bd23fd1bb49bacdf90f1cc9f6f05ef56
#
_entry.id   bd23fd1bb49bacdf90f1cc9f6f05ef56
#
_cell.length_a   1.000
_cell.length_b   1.000
_cell.length_c   1.000
_cell.angle_alpha   90.00
_cell.angle_beta   90.00
_cell.angle_gamma   90.00
#
_symmetry.space_group_name_H-M   'P 1'
#
loop_
_entity.id
_entity.type
_entity.pdbx_description
1 polymer ?
#
loop_
_entity_poly.entity_id
_entity_poly.type
_entity_poly.pdbx_seq_one_letter_code
_entity_poly.pdbx_strand_id
1 'polypeptide(L)'
;MSLKQPDVAFSTLVLPVIEVDAAKLVRISRHNSGEPYFGKSGLNRFDDPRGHLPRVDRYGTCYFGFTLACAFAETVLHDRTSDSGGFKLPYTELDRWVARFKAGKLKLAVLTGKHLKRLGGEGALSSIVPYDLPQQWSLAIHKHPATVDGLVYMSRHLNTEEAVVLFDRALGKLTAKSPYKEFQDYSGSLRVLREFNVLPY
;
A
#
# COMPACT_ATOMS: atom_id res chain seq x y z
N MET A 1 6.36 3.65 24.29
CA MET A 1 7.58 3.30 23.54
C MET A 1 7.42 3.83 22.13
N SER A 2 8.46 4.33 21.52
CA SER A 2 8.42 4.82 20.12
C SER A 2 8.95 3.74 19.18
N LEU A 3 8.42 3.68 17.96
CA LEU A 3 8.95 2.83 16.90
C LEU A 3 10.48 3.02 16.77
N LYS A 4 11.20 1.93 16.72
CA LYS A 4 12.66 1.92 16.53
C LYS A 4 13.00 1.50 15.11
N GLN A 5 14.23 1.78 14.70
CA GLN A 5 14.79 1.19 13.48
C GLN A 5 14.80 -0.34 13.56
N PRO A 6 14.76 -1.04 12.42
CA PRO A 6 15.00 -2.48 12.41
C PRO A 6 16.32 -2.83 13.11
N ASP A 7 16.34 -3.95 13.83
CA ASP A 7 17.56 -4.44 14.47
C ASP A 7 18.68 -4.64 13.44
N VAL A 8 19.92 -4.45 13.85
CA VAL A 8 21.10 -4.70 12.98
C VAL A 8 21.16 -6.15 12.48
N ALA A 9 20.63 -7.08 13.28
CA ALA A 9 20.53 -8.49 12.94
C ALA A 9 19.23 -8.84 12.19
N PHE A 10 18.45 -7.85 11.72
CA PHE A 10 17.14 -8.09 11.08
C PHE A 10 17.20 -9.11 9.95
N SER A 11 18.28 -9.12 9.17
CA SER A 11 18.48 -10.07 8.07
C SER A 11 18.62 -11.53 8.49
N THR A 12 18.89 -11.80 9.78
CA THR A 12 19.00 -13.16 10.34
C THR A 12 17.71 -13.65 10.99
N LEU A 13 16.73 -12.75 11.18
CA LEU A 13 15.45 -13.12 11.77
C LEU A 13 14.61 -13.95 10.79
N VAL A 14 13.75 -14.80 11.32
CA VAL A 14 12.75 -15.49 10.49
C VAL A 14 11.64 -14.51 10.13
N LEU A 15 11.67 -14.02 8.89
CA LEU A 15 10.66 -13.10 8.39
C LEU A 15 9.32 -13.84 8.23
N PRO A 16 8.23 -13.41 8.90
CA PRO A 16 6.91 -13.99 8.69
C PRO A 16 6.41 -13.63 7.28
N VAL A 17 6.07 -14.63 6.50
CA VAL A 17 5.69 -14.49 5.09
C VAL A 17 4.38 -15.19 4.83
N ILE A 18 3.55 -14.58 3.98
CA ILE A 18 2.34 -15.17 3.41
C ILE A 18 2.40 -15.16 1.89
N GLU A 19 1.72 -16.12 1.27
CA GLU A 19 1.46 -16.11 -0.17
C GLU A 19 0.09 -15.47 -0.43
N VAL A 20 0.05 -14.47 -1.30
CA VAL A 20 -1.17 -13.75 -1.68
C VAL A 20 -1.39 -13.87 -3.18
N ASP A 21 -2.62 -14.16 -3.59
CA ASP A 21 -3.00 -14.10 -5.00
C ASP A 21 -3.18 -12.64 -5.43
N ALA A 22 -2.47 -12.22 -6.47
CA ALA A 22 -2.58 -10.87 -7.05
C ALA A 22 -4.01 -10.52 -7.48
N ALA A 23 -4.85 -11.50 -7.80
CA ALA A 23 -6.27 -11.30 -8.12
C ALA A 23 -7.09 -10.70 -6.97
N LYS A 24 -6.60 -10.80 -5.72
CA LYS A 24 -7.22 -10.19 -4.54
C LYS A 24 -6.93 -8.69 -4.43
N LEU A 25 -5.92 -8.18 -5.14
CA LEU A 25 -5.50 -6.80 -5.02
C LEU A 25 -6.39 -5.85 -5.83
N VAL A 26 -6.61 -4.67 -5.26
CA VAL A 26 -7.33 -3.55 -5.86
C VAL A 26 -6.42 -2.34 -5.84
N ARG A 27 -6.34 -1.64 -6.97
CA ARG A 27 -5.67 -0.33 -7.05
C ARG A 27 -6.62 0.70 -7.62
N ILE A 28 -6.67 1.86 -7.01
CA ILE A 28 -7.35 3.05 -7.55
C ILE A 28 -6.26 3.98 -8.10
N SER A 29 -6.41 4.40 -9.36
CA SER A 29 -5.44 5.21 -10.08
C SER A 29 -6.11 6.41 -10.75
N ARG A 30 -5.35 7.46 -11.06
CA ARG A 30 -5.76 8.55 -11.94
C ARG A 30 -5.63 8.19 -13.43
N HIS A 31 -5.06 7.03 -13.74
CA HIS A 31 -4.77 6.58 -15.10
C HIS A 31 -5.59 5.34 -15.44
N ASN A 32 -6.05 5.27 -16.68
CA ASN A 32 -6.81 4.15 -17.24
C ASN A 32 -5.95 3.03 -17.81
N SER A 33 -4.63 3.15 -17.70
CA SER A 33 -3.65 2.20 -18.22
C SER A 33 -2.32 2.33 -17.47
N GLY A 34 -1.37 1.42 -17.72
CA GLY A 34 -0.01 1.51 -17.20
C GLY A 34 0.17 1.07 -15.75
N GLU A 35 -0.86 0.50 -15.11
CA GLU A 35 -0.72 -0.08 -13.77
C GLU A 35 -0.25 -1.55 -13.84
N PRO A 36 0.55 -2.02 -12.89
CA PRO A 36 1.02 -1.30 -11.71
C PRO A 36 2.20 -0.37 -12.03
N TYR A 37 2.12 0.87 -11.55
CA TYR A 37 3.22 1.81 -11.64
C TYR A 37 4.01 1.84 -10.32
N PHE A 38 5.30 1.51 -10.40
CA PHE A 38 6.21 1.49 -9.25
C PHE A 38 6.94 2.84 -9.12
N GLY A 39 6.42 3.68 -8.21
CA GLY A 39 7.00 4.99 -7.93
C GLY A 39 8.34 4.89 -7.20
N LYS A 40 9.24 5.86 -7.46
CA LYS A 40 10.56 5.99 -6.81
C LYS A 40 10.73 7.41 -6.25
N SER A 41 9.66 7.99 -5.70
CA SER A 41 9.65 9.37 -5.22
C SER A 41 10.44 9.55 -3.93
N GLY A 42 10.40 8.56 -3.04
CA GLY A 42 10.89 8.68 -1.67
C GLY A 42 9.90 9.41 -0.73
N LEU A 43 8.71 9.77 -1.23
CA LEU A 43 7.73 10.57 -0.49
C LEU A 43 6.67 9.74 0.24
N ASN A 44 6.56 8.44 -0.08
CA ASN A 44 5.59 7.58 0.55
C ASN A 44 6.20 6.75 1.68
N ARG A 45 5.34 6.23 2.54
CA ARG A 45 5.67 5.57 3.79
C ARG A 45 6.69 4.43 3.67
N PHE A 46 6.62 3.63 2.61
CA PHE A 46 7.49 2.47 2.40
C PHE A 46 8.37 2.61 1.17
N ASP A 47 8.55 3.83 0.66
CA ASP A 47 9.47 4.10 -0.45
C ASP A 47 10.93 3.87 -0.03
N ASP A 48 11.80 3.75 -1.02
CA ASP A 48 13.24 3.61 -0.80
C ASP A 48 13.82 4.86 -0.13
N PRO A 49 14.41 4.76 1.09
CA PRO A 49 14.96 5.91 1.81
C PRO A 49 16.27 6.43 1.19
N ARG A 50 16.87 5.73 0.25
CA ARG A 50 18.18 6.04 -0.31
C ARG A 50 18.12 7.15 -1.36
N GLY A 51 17.52 8.29 -1.02
CA GLY A 51 17.36 9.44 -1.92
C GLY A 51 18.67 9.98 -2.50
N HIS A 52 19.81 9.71 -1.85
CA HIS A 52 21.15 10.04 -2.31
C HIS A 52 21.62 9.17 -3.51
N LEU A 53 20.99 8.01 -3.75
CA LEU A 53 21.32 7.16 -4.88
C LEU A 53 20.62 7.62 -6.16
N PRO A 54 21.21 7.36 -7.33
CA PRO A 54 20.52 7.51 -8.60
C PRO A 54 19.18 6.76 -8.61
N ARG A 55 18.20 7.29 -9.33
CA ARG A 55 16.84 6.72 -9.36
C ARG A 55 16.82 5.26 -9.86
N VAL A 56 17.76 4.87 -10.73
CA VAL A 56 17.90 3.52 -11.24
C VAL A 56 18.28 2.52 -10.14
N ASP A 57 19.06 2.95 -9.14
CA ASP A 57 19.56 2.10 -8.05
C ASP A 57 18.60 1.99 -6.85
N ARG A 58 17.48 2.72 -6.91
CA ARG A 58 16.41 2.67 -5.93
C ARG A 58 15.33 1.70 -6.36
N TYR A 59 14.76 0.94 -5.40
CA TYR A 59 13.56 0.16 -5.69
C TYR A 59 12.33 1.07 -5.81
N GLY A 60 11.37 0.64 -6.62
CA GLY A 60 10.07 1.29 -6.72
C GLY A 60 9.03 0.59 -5.85
N THR A 61 7.99 1.34 -5.46
CA THR A 61 6.86 0.84 -4.67
C THR A 61 5.54 1.11 -5.36
N CYS A 62 4.59 0.19 -5.16
CA CYS A 62 3.21 0.34 -5.63
C CYS A 62 2.25 -0.14 -4.53
N TYR A 63 1.21 0.64 -4.23
CA TYR A 63 0.29 0.43 -3.11
C TYR A 63 -1.05 -0.12 -3.56
N PHE A 64 -1.63 -1.03 -2.76
CA PHE A 64 -2.88 -1.74 -3.06
C PHE A 64 -3.70 -1.92 -1.79
N GLY A 65 -5.03 -2.00 -1.94
CA GLY A 65 -5.91 -2.55 -0.93
C GLY A 65 -6.31 -3.99 -1.24
N PHE A 66 -6.74 -4.75 -0.24
CA PHE A 66 -7.45 -6.01 -0.46
C PHE A 66 -8.92 -5.77 -0.81
N THR A 67 -9.46 -4.66 -0.37
CA THR A 67 -10.84 -4.23 -0.67
C THR A 67 -10.86 -2.90 -1.42
N LEU A 68 -11.99 -2.61 -2.05
CA LEU A 68 -12.20 -1.31 -2.70
C LEU A 68 -12.20 -0.18 -1.66
N ALA A 69 -12.74 -0.43 -0.46
CA ALA A 69 -12.79 0.53 0.63
C ALA A 69 -11.37 0.90 1.10
N CYS A 70 -10.51 -0.10 1.33
CA CYS A 70 -9.11 0.14 1.69
C CYS A 70 -8.36 0.92 0.60
N ALA A 71 -8.49 0.50 -0.67
CA ALA A 71 -7.86 1.20 -1.79
C ALA A 71 -8.36 2.66 -1.92
N PHE A 72 -9.64 2.92 -1.64
CA PHE A 72 -10.22 4.25 -1.64
C PHE A 72 -9.69 5.12 -0.49
N ALA A 73 -9.66 4.56 0.72
CA ALA A 73 -9.12 5.26 1.89
C ALA A 73 -7.64 5.62 1.72
N GLU A 74 -6.83 4.69 1.22
CA GLU A 74 -5.39 4.89 0.99
C GLU A 74 -5.06 5.82 -0.19
N THR A 75 -6.00 6.04 -1.13
CA THR A 75 -5.71 6.79 -2.37
C THR A 75 -6.50 8.09 -2.47
N VAL A 76 -7.80 8.06 -2.20
CA VAL A 76 -8.69 9.21 -2.41
C VAL A 76 -8.87 10.01 -1.13
N LEU A 77 -9.12 9.35 0.00
CA LEU A 77 -9.27 10.02 1.28
C LEU A 77 -7.92 10.41 1.89
N HIS A 78 -6.93 9.56 1.79
CA HIS A 78 -5.54 9.74 2.24
C HIS A 78 -5.41 10.77 3.39
N ASP A 79 -4.85 11.97 3.16
CA ASP A 79 -4.65 13.01 4.18
C ASP A 79 -5.89 13.92 4.38
N ARG A 80 -7.05 13.54 3.86
CA ARG A 80 -8.29 14.30 4.05
C ARG A 80 -8.90 14.01 5.41
N THR A 81 -9.46 15.06 6.02
CA THR A 81 -10.23 14.95 7.25
C THR A 81 -11.71 15.12 6.95
N SER A 82 -12.57 14.39 7.66
CA SER A 82 -14.01 14.59 7.55
C SER A 82 -14.42 15.89 8.23
N ASP A 83 -15.41 16.56 7.65
CA ASP A 83 -16.10 17.71 8.25
C ASP A 83 -17.56 17.33 8.48
N SER A 84 -18.06 17.63 9.69
CA SER A 84 -19.43 17.30 10.10
C SER A 84 -19.83 15.83 9.84
N GLY A 85 -18.87 14.90 10.00
CA GLY A 85 -19.09 13.47 9.85
C GLY A 85 -19.10 12.98 8.41
N GLY A 86 -18.63 13.78 7.42
CA GLY A 86 -18.53 13.40 6.03
C GLY A 86 -17.31 13.98 5.33
N PHE A 87 -17.01 13.45 4.16
CA PHE A 87 -15.94 13.94 3.28
C PHE A 87 -16.55 14.71 2.12
N LYS A 88 -16.38 16.03 2.10
CA LYS A 88 -16.74 16.84 0.94
C LYS A 88 -15.65 16.72 -0.12
N LEU A 89 -15.96 16.13 -1.25
CA LEU A 89 -15.00 15.90 -2.34
C LEU A 89 -15.51 16.54 -3.64
N PRO A 90 -14.66 17.28 -4.37
CA PRO A 90 -14.97 17.64 -5.76
C PRO A 90 -15.20 16.38 -6.59
N TYR A 91 -16.15 16.40 -7.54
CA TYR A 91 -16.38 15.27 -8.44
C TYR A 91 -15.10 14.81 -9.14
N THR A 92 -14.21 15.73 -9.48
CA THR A 92 -12.88 15.43 -10.08
C THR A 92 -11.99 14.53 -9.23
N GLU A 93 -12.22 14.46 -7.92
CA GLU A 93 -11.49 13.50 -7.07
C GLU A 93 -12.04 12.08 -7.20
N LEU A 94 -13.20 11.91 -7.76
CA LEU A 94 -13.81 10.61 -8.08
C LEU A 94 -13.52 10.16 -9.53
N ASP A 95 -12.88 11.02 -10.33
CA ASP A 95 -12.38 10.69 -11.68
C ASP A 95 -11.16 9.79 -11.53
N ARG A 96 -11.43 8.53 -11.22
CA ARG A 96 -10.45 7.49 -10.95
C ARG A 96 -10.80 6.22 -11.70
N TRP A 97 -9.80 5.39 -11.84
CA TRP A 97 -9.90 4.09 -12.47
C TRP A 97 -9.56 2.99 -11.47
N VAL A 98 -10.34 1.92 -11.49
CA VAL A 98 -10.10 0.73 -10.68
C VAL A 98 -9.38 -0.30 -11.53
N ALA A 99 -8.15 -0.59 -11.15
CA ALA A 99 -7.34 -1.65 -11.73
C ALA A 99 -7.44 -2.92 -10.89
N ARG A 100 -7.68 -4.04 -11.56
CA ARG A 100 -7.65 -5.41 -10.99
C ARG A 100 -6.56 -6.19 -11.70
N PHE A 101 -6.13 -7.28 -11.08
CA PHE A 101 -5.01 -8.07 -11.58
C PHE A 101 -5.45 -9.50 -11.88
N LYS A 102 -4.73 -10.17 -12.78
CA LYS A 102 -4.86 -11.60 -13.01
C LYS A 102 -4.27 -12.36 -11.83
N ALA A 103 -4.65 -13.64 -11.69
CA ALA A 103 -4.07 -14.51 -10.67
C ALA A 103 -2.55 -14.59 -10.81
N GLY A 104 -1.86 -14.50 -9.67
CA GLY A 104 -0.40 -14.57 -9.60
C GLY A 104 0.03 -14.65 -8.14
N LYS A 105 1.08 -15.43 -7.87
CA LYS A 105 1.57 -15.69 -6.50
C LYS A 105 2.56 -14.62 -6.06
N LEU A 106 2.20 -13.89 -5.03
CA LEU A 106 3.01 -12.86 -4.38
C LEU A 106 3.45 -13.33 -3.00
N LYS A 107 4.73 -13.24 -2.71
CA LYS A 107 5.33 -13.56 -1.41
C LYS A 107 5.48 -12.26 -0.61
N LEU A 108 4.70 -12.09 0.45
CA LEU A 108 4.63 -10.84 1.21
C LEU A 108 5.09 -11.02 2.66
N ALA A 109 5.92 -10.11 3.16
CA ALA A 109 6.24 -10.02 4.58
C ALA A 109 5.03 -9.52 5.37
N VAL A 110 4.75 -10.10 6.54
CA VAL A 110 3.60 -9.72 7.37
C VAL A 110 4.06 -8.76 8.47
N LEU A 111 3.65 -7.50 8.34
CA LEU A 111 3.95 -6.43 9.31
C LEU A 111 2.72 -6.02 10.12
N THR A 112 1.92 -7.00 10.54
CA THR A 112 0.73 -6.78 11.35
C THR A 112 0.71 -7.68 12.59
N GLY A 113 -0.01 -7.28 13.62
CA GLY A 113 -0.29 -8.07 14.81
C GLY A 113 0.96 -8.66 15.49
N LYS A 114 0.86 -9.94 15.87
CA LYS A 114 1.95 -10.67 16.55
C LYS A 114 3.22 -10.79 15.68
N HIS A 115 3.08 -10.79 14.36
CA HIS A 115 4.20 -10.92 13.44
C HIS A 115 5.10 -9.69 13.49
N LEU A 116 4.50 -8.49 13.40
CA LEU A 116 5.22 -7.23 13.57
C LEU A 116 5.89 -7.14 14.95
N LYS A 117 5.17 -7.54 16.01
CA LYS A 117 5.70 -7.51 17.38
C LYS A 117 6.92 -8.41 17.56
N ARG A 118 6.93 -9.59 16.95
CA ARG A 118 8.07 -10.54 16.98
C ARG A 118 9.31 -9.99 16.26
N LEU A 119 9.11 -9.14 15.25
CA LEU A 119 10.20 -8.45 14.55
C LEU A 119 10.73 -7.21 15.30
N GLY A 120 10.15 -6.90 16.47
CA GLY A 120 10.51 -5.71 17.26
C GLY A 120 9.79 -4.43 16.84
N GLY A 121 8.82 -4.53 15.90
CA GLY A 121 8.02 -3.41 15.45
C GLY A 121 6.80 -3.13 16.34
N GLU A 122 6.11 -2.05 16.03
CA GLU A 122 4.92 -1.54 16.72
C GLU A 122 3.90 -0.99 15.72
N GLY A 123 2.64 -0.83 16.14
CA GLY A 123 1.57 -0.24 15.31
C GLY A 123 1.89 1.14 14.75
N ALA A 124 2.77 1.89 15.41
CA ALA A 124 3.29 3.16 14.92
C ALA A 124 3.94 3.06 13.52
N LEU A 125 4.40 1.88 13.11
CA LEU A 125 4.93 1.66 11.75
C LEU A 125 3.96 2.13 10.66
N SER A 126 2.67 1.93 10.89
CA SER A 126 1.61 2.31 9.95
C SER A 126 1.12 3.75 10.11
N SER A 127 1.45 4.45 11.20
CA SER A 127 0.85 5.76 11.51
C SER A 127 1.86 6.89 11.70
N ILE A 128 3.11 6.60 12.07
CA ILE A 128 4.11 7.64 12.37
C ILE A 128 4.42 8.53 11.16
N VAL A 129 4.67 9.81 11.45
CA VAL A 129 5.19 10.83 10.54
C VAL A 129 6.35 11.51 11.27
N PRO A 130 7.47 11.82 10.63
CA PRO A 130 7.81 11.56 9.20
C PRO A 130 8.07 10.08 8.89
N TYR A 131 8.25 9.75 7.60
CA TYR A 131 8.31 8.38 7.10
C TYR A 131 9.69 7.71 7.19
N ASP A 132 10.68 8.36 7.79
CA ASP A 132 12.06 7.84 7.87
C ASP A 132 12.13 6.42 8.45
N LEU A 133 11.45 6.17 9.58
CA LEU A 133 11.45 4.87 10.21
C LEU A 133 10.72 3.80 9.39
N PRO A 134 9.48 4.02 8.91
CA PRO A 134 8.82 3.08 7.99
C PRO A 134 9.64 2.77 6.74
N GLN A 135 10.33 3.75 6.17
CA GLN A 135 11.19 3.56 5.02
C GLN A 135 12.43 2.71 5.36
N GLN A 136 13.02 2.86 6.55
CA GLN A 136 14.10 1.97 7.01
C GLN A 136 13.61 0.52 7.18
N TRP A 137 12.40 0.33 7.71
CA TRP A 137 11.77 -0.99 7.77
C TRP A 137 11.55 -1.59 6.38
N SER A 138 11.04 -0.80 5.45
CA SER A 138 10.86 -1.20 4.06
C SER A 138 12.17 -1.64 3.41
N LEU A 139 13.25 -0.86 3.60
CA LEU A 139 14.57 -1.19 3.09
C LEU A 139 15.14 -2.48 3.69
N ALA A 140 14.99 -2.68 5.01
CA ALA A 140 15.43 -3.90 5.67
C ALA A 140 14.71 -5.15 5.12
N ILE A 141 13.39 -5.04 4.89
CA ILE A 141 12.58 -6.11 4.29
C ILE A 141 12.96 -6.33 2.83
N HIS A 142 13.14 -5.26 2.06
CA HIS A 142 13.55 -5.36 0.67
C HIS A 142 14.89 -6.08 0.51
N LYS A 143 15.85 -5.85 1.43
CA LYS A 143 17.17 -6.48 1.44
C LYS A 143 17.19 -7.86 2.11
N HIS A 144 16.10 -8.28 2.75
CA HIS A 144 16.06 -9.52 3.51
C HIS A 144 16.30 -10.75 2.62
N PRO A 145 17.08 -11.77 3.06
CA PRO A 145 17.38 -12.99 2.27
C PRO A 145 16.14 -13.78 1.83
N ALA A 146 15.02 -13.62 2.52
CA ALA A 146 13.74 -14.24 2.13
C ALA A 146 13.23 -13.77 0.76
N THR A 147 13.75 -12.69 0.22
CA THR A 147 13.44 -12.15 -1.12
C THR A 147 11.93 -12.05 -1.36
N VAL A 148 11.26 -11.23 -0.56
CA VAL A 148 9.80 -11.02 -0.68
C VAL A 148 9.45 -10.00 -1.78
N ASP A 149 8.26 -10.12 -2.36
CA ASP A 149 7.72 -9.24 -3.39
C ASP A 149 7.21 -7.90 -2.83
N GLY A 150 6.99 -7.85 -1.53
CA GLY A 150 6.43 -6.69 -0.83
C GLY A 150 6.08 -7.02 0.61
N LEU A 151 5.20 -6.22 1.20
CA LEU A 151 4.76 -6.41 2.57
C LEU A 151 3.27 -6.07 2.75
N VAL A 152 2.67 -6.69 3.77
CA VAL A 152 1.33 -6.38 4.26
C VAL A 152 1.47 -5.57 5.54
N TYR A 153 0.69 -4.50 5.65
CA TYR A 153 0.68 -3.60 6.80
C TYR A 153 -0.75 -3.19 7.16
N MET A 154 -0.96 -2.69 8.37
CA MET A 154 -2.26 -2.16 8.77
C MET A 154 -2.48 -0.80 8.12
N SER A 155 -3.59 -0.60 7.39
CA SER A 155 -3.94 0.70 6.84
C SER A 155 -4.15 1.72 7.97
N ARG A 156 -3.51 2.88 7.88
CA ARG A 156 -3.76 3.96 8.85
C ARG A 156 -5.07 4.71 8.57
N HIS A 157 -5.53 4.66 7.32
CA HIS A 157 -6.72 5.36 6.85
C HIS A 157 -7.99 4.52 7.02
N LEU A 158 -7.82 3.20 7.18
CA LEU A 158 -8.87 2.23 7.49
C LEU A 158 -8.27 1.15 8.40
N ASN A 159 -8.10 1.46 9.68
CA ASN A 159 -7.34 0.68 10.66
C ASN A 159 -7.96 -0.67 11.04
N THR A 160 -9.04 -1.06 10.40
CA THR A 160 -9.65 -2.39 10.46
C THR A 160 -9.21 -3.30 9.32
N GLU A 161 -8.50 -2.77 8.33
CA GLU A 161 -8.09 -3.50 7.13
C GLU A 161 -6.58 -3.43 6.89
N GLU A 162 -6.08 -4.49 6.28
CA GLU A 162 -4.70 -4.56 5.82
C GLU A 162 -4.57 -3.98 4.40
N ALA A 163 -3.45 -3.32 4.16
CA ALA A 163 -3.02 -2.83 2.85
C ALA A 163 -1.72 -3.52 2.43
N VAL A 164 -1.38 -3.40 1.16
CA VAL A 164 -0.20 -4.02 0.56
C VAL A 164 0.64 -2.95 -0.12
N VAL A 165 1.94 -3.01 0.07
CA VAL A 165 2.91 -2.35 -0.81
C VAL A 165 3.78 -3.41 -1.47
N LEU A 166 3.91 -3.33 -2.78
CA LEU A 166 4.79 -4.21 -3.56
C LEU A 166 6.03 -3.46 -4.01
N PHE A 167 7.13 -4.18 -4.07
CA PHE A 167 8.39 -3.74 -4.66
C PHE A 167 8.40 -4.01 -6.17
N ASP A 168 9.15 -3.23 -6.94
CA ASP A 168 9.24 -3.34 -8.40
C ASP A 168 9.72 -4.71 -8.90
N ARG A 169 10.40 -5.50 -8.06
CA ARG A 169 10.73 -6.91 -8.36
C ARG A 169 9.48 -7.80 -8.57
N ALA A 170 8.32 -7.37 -8.06
CA ALA A 170 7.05 -8.07 -8.26
C ALA A 170 6.44 -7.83 -9.66
N LEU A 171 6.96 -6.89 -10.45
CA LEU A 171 6.35 -6.48 -11.72
C LEU A 171 6.06 -7.67 -12.65
N GLY A 172 7.01 -8.59 -12.78
CA GLY A 172 6.84 -9.79 -13.64
C GLY A 172 5.76 -10.78 -13.18
N LYS A 173 5.24 -10.62 -11.93
CA LYS A 173 4.18 -11.45 -11.35
C LYS A 173 2.79 -10.79 -11.41
N LEU A 174 2.74 -9.55 -11.90
CA LEU A 174 1.53 -8.74 -11.92
C LEU A 174 1.11 -8.45 -13.35
N THR A 175 -0.09 -8.88 -13.70
CA THR A 175 -0.72 -8.53 -14.97
C THR A 175 -2.07 -7.88 -14.68
N ALA A 176 -2.21 -6.60 -15.03
CA ALA A 176 -3.48 -5.91 -14.89
C ALA A 176 -4.54 -6.53 -15.82
N LYS A 177 -5.78 -6.60 -15.35
CA LYS A 177 -6.94 -6.93 -16.17
C LYS A 177 -7.37 -5.68 -16.93
N SER A 178 -7.46 -5.76 -18.25
CA SER A 178 -7.95 -4.68 -19.10
C SER A 178 -9.36 -5.04 -19.63
N PRO A 179 -10.23 -4.05 -19.83
CA PRO A 179 -10.07 -2.62 -19.51
C PRO A 179 -10.20 -2.34 -18.02
N TYR A 180 -9.58 -1.24 -17.52
CA TYR A 180 -9.88 -0.69 -16.21
C TYR A 180 -11.31 -0.14 -16.22
N LYS A 181 -11.93 -0.11 -15.06
CA LYS A 181 -13.28 0.47 -14.92
C LYS A 181 -13.21 1.80 -14.21
N GLU A 182 -13.99 2.76 -14.66
CA GLU A 182 -14.17 4.01 -13.93
C GLU A 182 -14.69 3.73 -12.53
N PHE A 183 -14.19 4.46 -11.54
CA PHE A 183 -14.58 4.25 -10.15
C PHE A 183 -16.08 4.42 -9.96
N GLN A 184 -16.68 5.40 -10.62
CA GLN A 184 -18.13 5.70 -10.51
C GLN A 184 -18.99 4.54 -11.02
N ASP A 185 -18.53 3.83 -12.05
CA ASP A 185 -19.22 2.67 -12.65
C ASP A 185 -18.80 1.33 -12.06
N TYR A 186 -17.85 1.34 -11.13
CA TYR A 186 -17.34 0.10 -10.56
C TYR A 186 -18.33 -0.45 -9.51
N SER A 187 -18.57 -1.77 -9.57
CA SER A 187 -19.43 -2.45 -8.59
C SER A 187 -18.90 -2.25 -7.17
N GLY A 188 -19.75 -1.71 -6.30
CA GLY A 188 -19.41 -1.42 -4.91
C GLY A 188 -18.96 0.03 -4.63
N SER A 189 -18.76 0.88 -5.65
CA SER A 189 -18.33 2.27 -5.43
C SER A 189 -19.35 3.08 -4.63
N LEU A 190 -20.64 2.97 -4.96
CA LEU A 190 -21.72 3.63 -4.19
C LEU A 190 -21.73 3.17 -2.72
N ARG A 191 -21.44 1.90 -2.47
CA ARG A 191 -21.33 1.37 -1.10
C ARG A 191 -20.15 2.03 -0.39
N VAL A 192 -18.99 2.09 -1.00
CA VAL A 192 -17.79 2.73 -0.44
C VAL A 192 -18.05 4.21 -0.15
N LEU A 193 -18.65 4.95 -1.07
CA LEU A 193 -19.00 6.37 -0.86
C LEU A 193 -19.93 6.54 0.35
N ARG A 194 -20.93 5.66 0.53
CA ARG A 194 -21.84 5.69 1.67
C ARG A 194 -21.14 5.32 2.98
N GLU A 195 -20.29 4.27 2.99
CA GLU A 195 -19.55 3.83 4.17
C GLU A 195 -18.66 4.94 4.74
N PHE A 196 -18.07 5.76 3.88
CA PHE A 196 -17.26 6.93 4.28
C PHE A 196 -18.05 8.24 4.36
N ASN A 197 -19.36 8.21 4.13
CA ASN A 197 -20.19 9.42 4.05
C ASN A 197 -19.58 10.49 3.14
N VAL A 198 -19.23 10.10 1.92
CA VAL A 198 -18.66 11.00 0.91
C VAL A 198 -19.78 11.82 0.28
N LEU A 199 -19.61 13.14 0.26
CA LEU A 199 -20.52 14.15 -0.29
C LEU A 199 -19.84 14.82 -1.48
N PRO A 200 -20.05 14.33 -2.70
CA PRO A 200 -19.47 14.94 -3.90
C PRO A 200 -20.10 16.28 -4.23
N TYR A 201 -19.33 17.25 -4.76
CA TYR A 201 -19.79 18.57 -5.20
C TYR A 201 -19.06 19.07 -6.44
#